data_c0d9381f4fb76d6b7ad69574de996312
#
_entry.id   c0d9381f4fb76d6b7ad69574de996312
#
_cell.length_a   1.000
_cell.length_b   1.000
_cell.length_c   1.000
_cell.angle_alpha   90.00
_cell.angle_beta   90.00
_cell.angle_gamma   90.00
#
_symmetry.space_group_name_H-M   'P 1'
#
loop_
_entity.id
_entity.type
_entity.pdbx_description
1 polymer ?
#
loop_
_entity_poly.entity_id
_entity_poly.type
_entity_poly.pdbx_seq_one_letter_code
_entity_poly.pdbx_strand_id
1 'polypeptide(L)'
;VDQQVTMQESLNSDTPMQAQPVEKATWRDYVEMTKPGITISNMMTTFAALWLASFGFPNWKLAILTMIGTALVIMSGCTLNNFYDRDLDKKMQRTKNRAVATGRISARSALIIGIGLLLLGLAILAVYANPLAAVWGLIGHIFYVLIYTPLKRVTTLNTVIGGVSGAVPPVIGWVAVTGTMDFSGWLLFLILFLWQPPHFLALAMMKTEEYRAGNLPMLPVVKGFAETKRQMFLWGSVLFPASLLLFLHGSVGYVYLIVMGIMGLLYVVLLYQGFHAKDDLAWAKKLFGYSILYLTIFCVAIVVSTMVYHY
;
A
#
# COMPACT_ATOMS: atom_id res chain seq x y z
N VAL A 1 -37.77 -46.80 -33.41
CA VAL A 1 -37.07 -45.78 -34.19
C VAL A 1 -36.71 -44.57 -33.34
N ASP A 2 -37.55 -44.20 -32.33
CA ASP A 2 -37.34 -43.00 -31.50
C ASP A 2 -36.29 -43.16 -30.38
N GLN A 3 -35.89 -44.37 -30.00
CA GLN A 3 -34.88 -44.58 -28.95
C GLN A 3 -33.41 -44.55 -29.49
N GLN A 4 -33.18 -44.73 -30.75
CA GLN A 4 -31.82 -44.61 -31.34
C GLN A 4 -31.44 -43.19 -31.68
N VAL A 5 -32.38 -42.28 -31.91
CA VAL A 5 -32.11 -40.86 -32.18
C VAL A 5 -31.69 -40.14 -30.89
N THR A 6 -32.34 -40.48 -29.76
CA THR A 6 -32.02 -39.90 -28.45
C THR A 6 -30.64 -40.32 -27.88
N MET A 7 -30.11 -41.47 -28.31
CA MET A 7 -28.79 -41.94 -27.85
C MET A 7 -27.63 -41.35 -28.64
N GLN A 8 -27.88 -40.89 -29.85
CA GLN A 8 -26.89 -40.26 -30.74
C GLN A 8 -26.70 -38.76 -30.44
N GLU A 9 -27.72 -38.10 -29.87
CA GLU A 9 -27.63 -36.70 -29.42
C GLU A 9 -26.87 -36.55 -28.10
N SER A 10 -26.86 -37.57 -27.22
CA SER A 10 -26.12 -37.56 -25.94
C SER A 10 -24.60 -37.80 -26.11
N LEU A 11 -24.16 -38.34 -27.25
CA LEU A 11 -22.75 -38.61 -27.55
C LEU A 11 -22.02 -37.44 -28.22
N ASN A 12 -22.76 -36.41 -28.67
CA ASN A 12 -22.18 -35.24 -29.35
C ASN A 12 -21.99 -34.02 -28.40
N SER A 13 -22.22 -34.17 -27.09
CA SER A 13 -22.02 -33.08 -26.11
C SER A 13 -20.58 -32.93 -25.61
N ASP A 14 -19.67 -33.81 -25.99
CA ASP A 14 -18.23 -33.72 -25.68
C ASP A 14 -17.44 -32.94 -26.75
N THR A 15 -17.99 -31.87 -27.27
CA THR A 15 -17.15 -30.90 -28.00
C THR A 15 -16.25 -30.22 -26.95
N PRO A 16 -14.92 -30.37 -27.02
CA PRO A 16 -14.04 -29.66 -26.09
C PRO A 16 -14.36 -28.18 -26.20
N MET A 17 -14.75 -27.56 -25.08
CA MET A 17 -14.99 -26.14 -24.99
C MET A 17 -13.73 -25.44 -25.53
N GLN A 18 -13.79 -24.94 -26.77
CA GLN A 18 -12.66 -24.24 -27.38
C GLN A 18 -12.25 -23.12 -26.44
N ALA A 19 -11.06 -23.22 -25.87
CA ALA A 19 -10.50 -22.19 -25.04
C ALA A 19 -10.51 -20.89 -25.87
N GLN A 20 -11.30 -19.91 -25.45
CA GLN A 20 -11.34 -18.63 -26.14
C GLN A 20 -9.90 -18.09 -26.23
N PRO A 21 -9.48 -17.59 -27.38
CA PRO A 21 -8.13 -17.07 -27.54
C PRO A 21 -7.91 -15.94 -26.52
N VAL A 22 -6.85 -16.09 -25.71
CA VAL A 22 -6.48 -15.08 -24.72
C VAL A 22 -6.13 -13.79 -25.48
N GLU A 23 -6.84 -12.72 -25.19
CA GLU A 23 -6.57 -11.40 -25.76
C GLU A 23 -5.10 -11.01 -25.54
N LYS A 24 -4.49 -10.32 -26.51
CA LYS A 24 -3.10 -9.86 -26.41
C LYS A 24 -3.01 -8.75 -25.35
N ALA A 25 -1.94 -8.79 -24.56
CA ALA A 25 -1.64 -7.73 -23.59
C ALA A 25 -1.45 -6.37 -24.28
N THR A 26 -2.02 -5.34 -23.70
CA THR A 26 -1.83 -3.95 -24.11
C THR A 26 -0.80 -3.26 -23.21
N TRP A 27 -0.25 -2.10 -23.63
CA TRP A 27 0.63 -1.32 -22.77
C TRP A 27 -0.05 -0.90 -21.45
N ARG A 28 -1.38 -0.70 -21.46
CA ARG A 28 -2.16 -0.38 -20.26
C ARG A 28 -2.14 -1.51 -19.24
N ASP A 29 -2.19 -2.76 -19.67
CA ASP A 29 -2.09 -3.93 -18.80
C ASP A 29 -0.76 -3.95 -18.02
N TYR A 30 0.34 -3.56 -18.66
CA TYR A 30 1.65 -3.45 -18.00
C TYR A 30 1.69 -2.30 -16.99
N VAL A 31 1.10 -1.15 -17.30
CA VAL A 31 1.00 -0.02 -16.36
C VAL A 31 0.10 -0.39 -15.18
N GLU A 32 -1.08 -0.96 -15.40
CA GLU A 32 -2.00 -1.36 -14.34
C GLU A 32 -1.40 -2.42 -13.42
N MET A 33 -0.57 -3.32 -13.95
CA MET A 33 0.14 -4.34 -13.18
C MET A 33 1.06 -3.71 -12.13
N THR A 34 1.64 -2.54 -12.39
CA THR A 34 2.51 -1.82 -11.44
C THR A 34 1.72 -1.03 -10.38
N LYS A 35 0.40 -0.96 -10.47
CA LYS A 35 -0.50 -0.24 -9.54
C LYS A 35 -0.09 1.23 -9.34
N PRO A 36 -0.17 2.09 -10.35
CA PRO A 36 0.36 3.46 -10.30
C PRO A 36 -0.18 4.30 -9.13
N GLY A 37 -1.45 4.13 -8.74
CA GLY A 37 -2.04 4.84 -7.61
C GLY A 37 -1.30 4.57 -6.29
N ILE A 38 -0.89 3.32 -6.03
CA ILE A 38 -0.11 2.96 -4.84
C ILE A 38 1.28 3.58 -4.93
N THR A 39 1.91 3.52 -6.10
CA THR A 39 3.23 4.09 -6.31
C THR A 39 3.23 5.60 -6.06
N ILE A 40 2.26 6.34 -6.60
CA ILE A 40 2.14 7.81 -6.41
C ILE A 40 1.98 8.17 -4.93
N SER A 41 1.11 7.48 -4.19
CA SER A 41 0.91 7.75 -2.75
C SER A 41 2.21 7.54 -1.94
N ASN A 42 2.97 6.49 -2.26
CA ASN A 42 4.25 6.25 -1.61
C ASN A 42 5.33 7.27 -2.02
N MET A 43 5.30 7.74 -3.27
CA MET A 43 6.22 8.81 -3.71
C MET A 43 5.98 10.11 -2.95
N MET A 44 4.74 10.44 -2.63
CA MET A 44 4.41 11.62 -1.83
C MET A 44 5.07 11.55 -0.43
N THR A 45 5.00 10.41 0.25
CA THR A 45 5.63 10.23 1.57
C THR A 45 7.16 10.17 1.49
N THR A 46 7.72 9.53 0.45
CA THR A 46 9.16 9.51 0.19
C THR A 46 9.69 10.93 -0.01
N PHE A 47 8.99 11.72 -0.83
CA PHE A 47 9.38 13.11 -1.10
C PHE A 47 9.30 13.98 0.15
N ALA A 48 8.22 13.91 0.93
CA ALA A 48 8.06 14.68 2.15
C ALA A 48 9.18 14.38 3.17
N ALA A 49 9.57 13.12 3.32
CA ALA A 49 10.66 12.71 4.19
C ALA A 49 12.04 13.18 3.67
N LEU A 50 12.28 13.08 2.37
CA LEU A 50 13.49 13.59 1.73
C LEU A 50 13.58 15.11 1.87
N TRP A 51 12.48 15.82 1.67
CA TRP A 51 12.38 17.27 1.85
C TRP A 51 12.72 17.66 3.29
N LEU A 52 12.13 16.97 4.28
CA LEU A 52 12.41 17.19 5.69
C LEU A 52 13.89 16.99 6.01
N ALA A 53 14.47 15.86 5.56
CA ALA A 53 15.88 15.52 5.76
C ALA A 53 16.84 16.54 5.14
N SER A 54 16.40 17.23 4.07
CA SER A 54 17.17 18.27 3.37
C SER A 54 16.95 19.68 3.91
N PHE A 55 16.18 19.82 5.01
CA PHE A 55 15.79 21.12 5.56
C PHE A 55 15.18 22.08 4.51
N GLY A 56 14.39 21.54 3.58
CA GLY A 56 13.76 22.33 2.52
C GLY A 56 14.63 22.64 1.30
N PHE A 57 15.88 22.21 1.27
CA PHE A 57 16.84 22.45 0.18
C PHE A 57 17.42 21.15 -0.39
N PRO A 58 16.61 20.32 -1.06
CA PRO A 58 17.07 19.04 -1.57
C PRO A 58 18.06 19.19 -2.72
N ASN A 59 19.06 18.33 -2.76
CA ASN A 59 19.79 18.10 -3.99
C ASN A 59 18.85 17.42 -4.99
N TRP A 60 18.43 18.15 -6.03
CA TRP A 60 17.42 17.70 -6.99
C TRP A 60 17.83 16.44 -7.76
N LYS A 61 19.13 16.26 -8.06
CA LYS A 61 19.62 15.03 -8.68
C LYS A 61 19.41 13.83 -7.75
N LEU A 62 19.79 13.97 -6.49
CA LEU A 62 19.56 12.94 -5.46
C LEU A 62 18.07 12.68 -5.30
N ALA A 63 17.25 13.72 -5.18
CA ALA A 63 15.81 13.59 -5.00
C ALA A 63 15.15 12.80 -6.15
N ILE A 64 15.39 13.21 -7.40
CA ILE A 64 14.80 12.56 -8.57
C ILE A 64 15.24 11.10 -8.67
N LEU A 65 16.53 10.79 -8.49
CA LEU A 65 17.03 9.43 -8.59
C LEU A 65 16.55 8.54 -7.44
N THR A 66 16.45 9.07 -6.21
CA THR A 66 15.84 8.37 -5.07
C THR A 66 14.38 8.06 -5.36
N MET A 67 13.62 9.02 -5.87
CA MET A 67 12.21 8.83 -6.25
C MET A 67 12.05 7.75 -7.33
N ILE A 68 12.87 7.79 -8.38
CA ILE A 68 12.85 6.78 -9.45
C ILE A 68 13.18 5.40 -8.90
N GLY A 69 14.28 5.26 -8.14
CA GLY A 69 14.68 3.99 -7.56
C GLY A 69 13.60 3.40 -6.64
N THR A 70 13.03 4.24 -5.75
CA THR A 70 11.93 3.83 -4.86
C THR A 70 10.68 3.43 -5.64
N ALA A 71 10.30 4.20 -6.66
CA ALA A 71 9.16 3.87 -7.52
C ALA A 71 9.33 2.50 -8.18
N LEU A 72 10.51 2.21 -8.74
CA LEU A 72 10.81 0.92 -9.37
C LEU A 72 10.72 -0.25 -8.39
N VAL A 73 11.22 -0.08 -7.16
CA VAL A 73 11.11 -1.11 -6.10
C VAL A 73 9.63 -1.37 -5.75
N ILE A 74 8.80 -0.32 -5.62
CA ILE A 74 7.37 -0.45 -5.34
C ILE A 74 6.63 -1.10 -6.51
N MET A 75 6.90 -0.67 -7.73
CA MET A 75 6.33 -1.23 -8.96
C MET A 75 6.69 -2.71 -9.12
N SER A 76 7.93 -3.10 -8.79
CA SER A 76 8.35 -4.49 -8.68
C SER A 76 7.48 -5.27 -7.71
N GLY A 77 7.33 -4.77 -6.49
CA GLY A 77 6.50 -5.42 -5.47
C GLY A 77 5.06 -5.61 -5.93
N CYS A 78 4.46 -4.60 -6.57
CA CYS A 78 3.11 -4.68 -7.14
C CYS A 78 3.01 -5.73 -8.25
N THR A 79 4.00 -5.79 -9.13
CA THR A 79 4.08 -6.76 -10.24
C THR A 79 4.20 -8.18 -9.72
N LEU A 80 5.11 -8.44 -8.77
CA LEU A 80 5.29 -9.76 -8.16
C LEU A 80 4.09 -10.17 -7.30
N ASN A 81 3.41 -9.22 -6.66
CA ASN A 81 2.14 -9.50 -5.98
C ASN A 81 1.06 -9.96 -6.97
N ASN A 82 0.94 -9.36 -8.17
CA ASN A 82 0.02 -9.85 -9.21
C ASN A 82 0.40 -11.27 -9.68
N PHE A 83 1.70 -11.57 -9.82
CA PHE A 83 2.17 -12.92 -10.13
C PHE A 83 1.77 -13.93 -9.05
N TYR A 84 1.97 -13.57 -7.77
CA TYR A 84 1.69 -14.45 -6.63
C TYR A 84 0.18 -14.69 -6.44
N ASP A 85 -0.62 -13.66 -6.67
CA ASP A 85 -2.06 -13.67 -6.43
C ASP A 85 -2.89 -14.10 -7.64
N ARG A 86 -2.31 -14.42 -8.78
CA ARG A 86 -3.03 -14.68 -10.03
C ARG A 86 -4.20 -15.66 -9.91
N ASP A 87 -4.04 -16.70 -9.06
CA ASP A 87 -5.09 -17.71 -8.86
C ASP A 87 -6.18 -17.24 -7.88
N LEU A 88 -5.80 -16.41 -6.90
CA LEU A 88 -6.71 -15.76 -5.98
C LEU A 88 -7.52 -14.67 -6.69
N ASP A 89 -6.85 -13.89 -7.53
CA ASP A 89 -7.46 -12.78 -8.27
C ASP A 89 -8.61 -13.23 -9.16
N LYS A 90 -8.55 -14.45 -9.72
CA LYS A 90 -9.64 -15.05 -10.52
C LYS A 90 -10.95 -15.21 -9.72
N LYS A 91 -10.87 -15.38 -8.40
CA LYS A 91 -12.03 -15.61 -7.51
C LYS A 91 -12.71 -14.32 -7.05
N MET A 92 -12.08 -13.16 -7.24
CA MET A 92 -12.56 -11.88 -6.73
C MET A 92 -13.03 -10.98 -7.87
N GLN A 93 -14.27 -10.46 -7.79
CA GLN A 93 -14.87 -9.61 -8.83
C GLN A 93 -14.00 -8.43 -9.24
N ARG A 94 -13.36 -7.77 -8.27
CA ARG A 94 -12.51 -6.60 -8.49
C ARG A 94 -11.22 -6.91 -9.25
N THR A 95 -10.69 -8.13 -9.13
CA THR A 95 -9.33 -8.47 -9.61
C THR A 95 -9.32 -9.55 -10.69
N LYS A 96 -10.46 -10.19 -10.97
CA LYS A 96 -10.56 -11.29 -11.97
C LYS A 96 -10.09 -10.88 -13.37
N ASN A 97 -10.19 -9.59 -13.70
CA ASN A 97 -9.82 -9.05 -15.01
C ASN A 97 -8.36 -8.57 -15.10
N ARG A 98 -7.55 -8.75 -14.02
CA ARG A 98 -6.14 -8.41 -14.06
C ARG A 98 -5.42 -9.20 -15.15
N ALA A 99 -4.50 -8.56 -15.85
CA ALA A 99 -3.83 -9.15 -17.01
C ALA A 99 -3.07 -10.45 -16.69
N VAL A 100 -2.48 -10.56 -15.50
CA VAL A 100 -1.81 -11.80 -15.07
C VAL A 100 -2.82 -12.89 -14.67
N ALA A 101 -3.95 -12.51 -14.06
CA ALA A 101 -5.00 -13.45 -13.69
C ALA A 101 -5.72 -14.05 -14.92
N THR A 102 -5.95 -13.23 -15.96
CA THR A 102 -6.58 -13.66 -17.21
C THR A 102 -5.61 -14.35 -18.17
N GLY A 103 -4.30 -14.29 -17.90
CA GLY A 103 -3.26 -14.84 -18.78
C GLY A 103 -2.86 -13.91 -19.94
N ARG A 104 -3.43 -12.69 -20.07
CA ARG A 104 -2.98 -11.71 -21.08
C ARG A 104 -1.50 -11.39 -20.91
N ILE A 105 -1.03 -11.21 -19.67
CA ILE A 105 0.39 -11.19 -19.35
C ILE A 105 0.76 -12.55 -18.75
N SER A 106 1.76 -13.25 -19.34
CA SER A 106 2.19 -14.53 -18.81
C SER A 106 2.80 -14.39 -17.41
N ALA A 107 2.64 -15.42 -16.58
CA ALA A 107 3.25 -15.47 -15.26
C ALA A 107 4.78 -15.30 -15.32
N ARG A 108 5.42 -15.90 -16.35
CA ARG A 108 6.86 -15.77 -16.57
C ARG A 108 7.26 -14.33 -16.89
N SER A 109 6.49 -13.63 -17.75
CA SER A 109 6.75 -12.22 -18.07
C SER A 109 6.61 -11.33 -16.84
N ALA A 110 5.55 -11.52 -16.03
CA ALA A 110 5.36 -10.78 -14.80
C ALA A 110 6.51 -11.00 -13.80
N LEU A 111 7.01 -12.23 -13.69
CA LEU A 111 8.16 -12.56 -12.83
C LEU A 111 9.43 -11.86 -13.31
N ILE A 112 9.76 -11.96 -14.60
CA ILE A 112 10.96 -11.34 -15.18
C ILE A 112 10.92 -9.82 -15.06
N ILE A 113 9.78 -9.19 -15.37
CA ILE A 113 9.60 -7.73 -15.25
C ILE A 113 9.72 -7.32 -13.77
N GLY A 114 9.07 -8.05 -12.86
CA GLY A 114 9.13 -7.76 -11.44
C GLY A 114 10.56 -7.81 -10.89
N ILE A 115 11.32 -8.86 -11.21
CA ILE A 115 12.73 -8.98 -10.79
C ILE A 115 13.59 -7.89 -11.45
N GLY A 116 13.40 -7.62 -12.74
CA GLY A 116 14.13 -6.55 -13.44
C GLY A 116 13.92 -5.18 -12.82
N LEU A 117 12.67 -4.83 -12.49
CA LEU A 117 12.33 -3.57 -11.80
C LEU A 117 12.98 -3.49 -10.41
N LEU A 118 13.02 -4.61 -9.65
CA LEU A 118 13.67 -4.66 -8.35
C LEU A 118 15.17 -4.37 -8.47
N LEU A 119 15.85 -5.13 -9.31
CA LEU A 119 17.30 -5.00 -9.48
C LEU A 119 17.69 -3.61 -9.94
N LEU A 120 16.97 -3.05 -10.92
CA LEU A 120 17.20 -1.70 -11.40
C LEU A 120 16.94 -0.65 -10.31
N GLY A 121 15.83 -0.77 -9.58
CA GLY A 121 15.49 0.16 -8.50
C GLY A 121 16.52 0.13 -7.37
N LEU A 122 16.94 -1.05 -6.92
CA LEU A 122 17.97 -1.20 -5.89
C LEU A 122 19.33 -0.70 -6.37
N ALA A 123 19.72 -0.94 -7.62
CA ALA A 123 20.95 -0.43 -8.19
C ALA A 123 20.96 1.12 -8.23
N ILE A 124 19.85 1.74 -8.65
CA ILE A 124 19.72 3.21 -8.63
C ILE A 124 19.84 3.75 -7.20
N LEU A 125 19.14 3.15 -6.23
CA LEU A 125 19.23 3.58 -4.83
C LEU A 125 20.65 3.41 -4.28
N ALA A 126 21.31 2.28 -4.53
CA ALA A 126 22.65 2.02 -4.00
C ALA A 126 23.72 2.96 -4.59
N VAL A 127 23.63 3.25 -5.89
CA VAL A 127 24.65 4.04 -6.61
C VAL A 127 24.45 5.52 -6.45
N TYR A 128 23.21 6.01 -6.49
CA TYR A 128 22.92 7.45 -6.55
C TYR A 128 22.41 8.02 -5.23
N ALA A 129 21.82 7.22 -4.35
CA ALA A 129 21.54 7.65 -2.98
C ALA A 129 22.64 7.13 -2.05
N ASN A 130 22.45 5.94 -1.48
CA ASN A 130 23.45 5.23 -0.69
C ASN A 130 23.03 3.76 -0.48
N PRO A 131 23.94 2.87 -0.03
CA PRO A 131 23.61 1.48 0.23
C PRO A 131 22.50 1.28 1.28
N LEU A 132 22.37 2.17 2.26
CA LEU A 132 21.33 2.06 3.30
C LEU A 132 19.94 2.27 2.72
N ALA A 133 19.77 3.20 1.78
CA ALA A 133 18.50 3.41 1.06
C ALA A 133 18.11 2.16 0.24
N ALA A 134 19.06 1.51 -0.40
CA ALA A 134 18.83 0.24 -1.11
C ALA A 134 18.45 -0.89 -0.16
N VAL A 135 19.11 -1.00 0.99
CA VAL A 135 18.78 -1.99 2.04
C VAL A 135 17.35 -1.80 2.54
N TRP A 136 16.92 -0.56 2.83
CA TRP A 136 15.54 -0.30 3.22
C TRP A 136 14.55 -0.62 2.11
N GLY A 137 14.89 -0.29 0.85
CA GLY A 137 14.08 -0.68 -0.31
C GLY A 137 13.90 -2.21 -0.41
N LEU A 138 14.98 -2.96 -0.20
CA LEU A 138 14.95 -4.43 -0.18
C LEU A 138 14.12 -4.97 1.00
N ILE A 139 14.28 -4.41 2.21
CA ILE A 139 13.47 -4.77 3.38
C ILE A 139 11.98 -4.59 3.08
N GLY A 140 11.57 -3.41 2.60
CA GLY A 140 10.17 -3.15 2.24
C GLY A 140 9.63 -4.12 1.20
N HIS A 141 10.45 -4.44 0.19
CA HIS A 141 10.11 -5.39 -0.85
C HIS A 141 9.94 -6.83 -0.32
N ILE A 142 10.86 -7.31 0.52
CA ILE A 142 10.77 -8.62 1.18
C ILE A 142 9.51 -8.69 2.03
N PHE A 143 9.25 -7.69 2.86
CA PHE A 143 8.04 -7.66 3.69
C PHE A 143 6.76 -7.70 2.86
N TYR A 144 6.72 -6.98 1.73
CA TYR A 144 5.54 -6.95 0.88
C TYR A 144 5.33 -8.26 0.10
N VAL A 145 6.36 -8.77 -0.57
CA VAL A 145 6.23 -9.89 -1.51
C VAL A 145 6.32 -11.23 -0.80
N LEU A 146 7.32 -11.41 0.10
CA LEU A 146 7.61 -12.72 0.68
C LEU A 146 6.93 -12.94 2.03
N ILE A 147 6.57 -11.87 2.76
CA ILE A 147 5.95 -12.00 4.08
C ILE A 147 4.45 -11.68 3.99
N TYR A 148 4.08 -10.45 3.64
CA TYR A 148 2.67 -10.03 3.60
C TYR A 148 1.84 -10.81 2.59
N THR A 149 2.32 -10.98 1.33
CA THR A 149 1.52 -11.60 0.27
C THR A 149 1.10 -13.04 0.58
N PRO A 150 1.95 -13.93 1.14
CA PRO A 150 1.47 -15.24 1.61
C PRO A 150 0.67 -15.13 2.90
N LEU A 151 1.07 -14.32 3.89
CA LEU A 151 0.42 -14.25 5.20
C LEU A 151 -1.01 -13.70 5.14
N LYS A 152 -1.36 -12.86 4.17
CA LYS A 152 -2.74 -12.37 4.03
C LYS A 152 -3.77 -13.47 3.80
N ARG A 153 -3.32 -14.68 3.42
CA ARG A 153 -4.18 -15.84 3.19
C ARG A 153 -4.44 -16.67 4.45
N VAL A 154 -3.67 -16.43 5.52
CA VAL A 154 -3.68 -17.32 6.70
C VAL A 154 -3.91 -16.60 8.03
N THR A 155 -3.78 -15.27 8.10
CA THR A 155 -3.90 -14.53 9.37
C THR A 155 -4.63 -13.21 9.25
N THR A 156 -5.35 -12.83 10.31
CA THR A 156 -5.99 -11.52 10.46
C THR A 156 -5.00 -10.40 10.72
N LEU A 157 -3.75 -10.72 11.08
CA LEU A 157 -2.67 -9.73 11.31
C LEU A 157 -2.05 -9.23 10.01
N ASN A 158 -2.53 -9.69 8.85
CA ASN A 158 -2.01 -9.32 7.54
C ASN A 158 -1.91 -7.80 7.35
N THR A 159 -2.88 -7.03 7.84
CA THR A 159 -2.90 -5.57 7.74
C THR A 159 -1.74 -4.93 8.51
N VAL A 160 -1.47 -5.41 9.73
CA VAL A 160 -0.36 -4.90 10.56
C VAL A 160 0.99 -5.29 9.96
N ILE A 161 1.14 -6.54 9.53
CA ILE A 161 2.38 -7.03 8.91
C ILE A 161 2.65 -6.29 7.59
N GLY A 162 1.61 -6.09 6.78
CA GLY A 162 1.69 -5.28 5.56
C GLY A 162 2.09 -3.83 5.81
N GLY A 163 1.74 -3.30 6.99
CA GLY A 163 2.10 -1.96 7.44
C GLY A 163 3.61 -1.70 7.48
N VAL A 164 4.42 -2.73 7.73
CA VAL A 164 5.89 -2.59 7.69
C VAL A 164 6.35 -2.13 6.30
N SER A 165 5.88 -2.79 5.25
CA SER A 165 6.30 -2.45 3.87
C SER A 165 5.86 -1.04 3.45
N GLY A 166 4.67 -0.62 3.87
CA GLY A 166 4.16 0.72 3.54
C GLY A 166 4.74 1.85 4.41
N ALA A 167 5.45 1.52 5.50
CA ALA A 167 6.17 2.49 6.32
C ALA A 167 7.62 2.72 5.83
N VAL A 168 8.13 1.91 4.91
CA VAL A 168 9.49 2.01 4.38
C VAL A 168 9.72 3.18 3.40
N PRO A 169 8.80 3.57 2.51
CA PRO A 169 9.05 4.63 1.54
C PRO A 169 9.55 5.96 2.14
N PRO A 170 8.96 6.52 3.21
CA PRO A 170 9.53 7.73 3.82
C PRO A 170 10.90 7.49 4.45
N VAL A 171 11.18 6.28 4.96
CA VAL A 171 12.52 5.93 5.47
C VAL A 171 13.56 6.00 4.36
N ILE A 172 13.24 5.48 3.15
CA ILE A 172 14.15 5.58 2.00
C ILE A 172 14.44 7.06 1.69
N GLY A 173 13.41 7.92 1.68
CA GLY A 173 13.58 9.35 1.48
C GLY A 173 14.49 10.00 2.53
N TRP A 174 14.30 9.66 3.79
CA TRP A 174 15.11 10.15 4.91
C TRP A 174 16.58 9.70 4.80
N VAL A 175 16.81 8.38 4.74
CA VAL A 175 18.19 7.84 4.73
C VAL A 175 18.94 8.16 3.45
N ALA A 176 18.26 8.44 2.34
CA ALA A 176 18.91 8.87 1.10
C ALA A 176 19.68 10.18 1.28
N VAL A 177 19.22 11.07 2.15
CA VAL A 177 19.85 12.36 2.45
C VAL A 177 20.81 12.25 3.63
N THR A 178 20.36 11.64 4.73
CA THR A 178 21.13 11.62 6.00
C THR A 178 22.20 10.55 6.04
N GLY A 179 22.08 9.48 5.24
CA GLY A 179 22.95 8.31 5.30
C GLY A 179 22.79 7.45 6.56
N THR A 180 21.86 7.81 7.46
CA THR A 180 21.66 7.13 8.75
C THR A 180 20.18 6.92 9.06
N MET A 181 19.88 5.93 9.90
CA MET A 181 18.58 5.70 10.48
C MET A 181 18.56 6.22 11.91
N ASP A 182 18.29 7.49 12.06
CA ASP A 182 18.21 8.19 13.35
C ASP A 182 16.78 8.23 13.90
N PHE A 183 16.59 8.99 14.99
CA PHE A 183 15.29 9.09 15.67
C PHE A 183 14.18 9.64 14.76
N SER A 184 14.46 10.64 13.93
CA SER A 184 13.48 11.19 12.99
C SER A 184 13.07 10.19 11.91
N GLY A 185 14.01 9.41 11.38
CA GLY A 185 13.75 8.31 10.46
C GLY A 185 12.82 7.26 11.09
N TRP A 186 13.06 6.88 12.37
CA TRP A 186 12.18 5.96 13.10
C TRP A 186 10.81 6.56 13.40
N LEU A 187 10.70 7.87 13.66
CA LEU A 187 9.41 8.54 13.82
C LEU A 187 8.60 8.51 12.52
N LEU A 188 9.22 8.80 11.38
CA LEU A 188 8.57 8.72 10.08
C LEU A 188 8.06 7.31 9.79
N PHE A 189 8.86 6.29 10.08
CA PHE A 189 8.44 4.90 10.00
C PHE A 189 7.24 4.63 10.91
N LEU A 190 7.32 5.01 12.18
CA LEU A 190 6.28 4.77 13.19
C LEU A 190 4.96 5.44 12.79
N ILE A 191 4.98 6.70 12.37
CA ILE A 191 3.80 7.43 11.96
C ILE A 191 3.10 6.73 10.80
N LEU A 192 3.85 6.36 9.75
CA LEU A 192 3.29 5.66 8.60
C LEU A 192 2.81 4.25 8.97
N PHE A 193 3.52 3.55 9.84
CA PHE A 193 3.10 2.25 10.33
C PHE A 193 1.78 2.32 11.11
N LEU A 194 1.61 3.31 12.00
CA LEU A 194 0.40 3.51 12.80
C LEU A 194 -0.79 4.01 11.95
N TRP A 195 -0.52 4.76 10.89
CA TRP A 195 -1.56 5.28 9.98
C TRP A 195 -2.24 4.17 9.17
N GLN A 196 -1.51 3.12 8.81
CA GLN A 196 -1.99 2.09 7.88
C GLN A 196 -3.11 1.22 8.43
N PRO A 197 -3.08 0.69 9.68
CA PRO A 197 -4.14 -0.19 10.16
C PRO A 197 -5.53 0.46 10.12
N PRO A 198 -5.79 1.67 10.61
CA PRO A 198 -7.10 2.30 10.48
C PRO A 198 -7.54 2.48 9.02
N HIS A 199 -6.63 2.88 8.13
CA HIS A 199 -6.89 3.06 6.71
C HIS A 199 -7.29 1.75 6.02
N PHE A 200 -6.48 0.71 6.15
CA PHE A 200 -6.74 -0.58 5.49
C PHE A 200 -7.89 -1.36 6.13
N LEU A 201 -8.12 -1.23 7.43
CA LEU A 201 -9.26 -1.85 8.09
C LEU A 201 -10.58 -1.18 7.66
N ALA A 202 -10.59 0.15 7.45
CA ALA A 202 -11.74 0.84 6.86
C ALA A 202 -12.04 0.31 5.45
N LEU A 203 -11.01 0.17 4.61
CA LEU A 203 -11.16 -0.45 3.29
C LEU A 203 -11.66 -1.89 3.40
N ALA A 204 -11.15 -2.67 4.37
CA ALA A 204 -11.55 -4.05 4.56
C ALA A 204 -13.02 -4.17 5.00
N MET A 205 -13.53 -3.23 5.83
CA MET A 205 -14.96 -3.17 6.17
C MET A 205 -15.83 -2.94 4.93
N MET A 206 -15.45 -2.00 4.06
CA MET A 206 -16.18 -1.73 2.81
C MET A 206 -16.15 -2.88 1.81
N LYS A 207 -15.16 -3.77 1.90
CA LYS A 207 -14.92 -4.88 0.97
C LYS A 207 -15.08 -6.27 1.62
N THR A 208 -15.78 -6.34 2.75
CA THR A 208 -15.91 -7.58 3.55
C THR A 208 -16.45 -8.75 2.74
N GLU A 209 -17.47 -8.52 1.90
CA GLU A 209 -18.07 -9.59 1.08
C GLU A 209 -17.10 -10.08 -0.02
N GLU A 210 -16.35 -9.18 -0.64
CA GLU A 210 -15.33 -9.56 -1.62
C GLU A 210 -14.23 -10.44 -0.97
N TYR A 211 -13.78 -10.06 0.23
CA TYR A 211 -12.76 -10.82 0.96
C TYR A 211 -13.30 -12.18 1.45
N ARG A 212 -14.57 -12.22 1.84
CA ARG A 212 -15.25 -13.49 2.21
C ARG A 212 -15.34 -14.42 1.01
N ALA A 213 -15.76 -13.93 -0.15
CA ALA A 213 -15.80 -14.70 -1.40
C ALA A 213 -14.42 -15.23 -1.82
N GLY A 214 -13.36 -14.46 -1.54
CA GLY A 214 -11.97 -14.85 -1.80
C GLY A 214 -11.36 -15.76 -0.72
N ASN A 215 -12.09 -16.15 0.33
CA ASN A 215 -11.58 -16.88 1.50
C ASN A 215 -10.35 -16.20 2.15
N LEU A 216 -10.33 -14.87 2.17
CA LEU A 216 -9.27 -14.10 2.82
C LEU A 216 -9.66 -13.77 4.27
N PRO A 217 -8.86 -14.19 5.27
CA PRO A 217 -9.16 -13.96 6.67
C PRO A 217 -8.86 -12.52 7.12
N MET A 218 -9.55 -11.55 6.48
CA MET A 218 -9.45 -10.16 6.92
C MET A 218 -10.15 -9.97 8.26
N LEU A 219 -9.67 -9.04 9.08
CA LEU A 219 -10.20 -8.83 10.43
C LEU A 219 -11.75 -8.69 10.46
N PRO A 220 -12.39 -7.84 9.61
CA PRO A 220 -13.85 -7.72 9.62
C PRO A 220 -14.58 -8.99 9.16
N VAL A 221 -13.93 -9.85 8.35
CA VAL A 221 -14.51 -11.15 7.93
C VAL A 221 -14.52 -12.15 9.08
N VAL A 222 -13.44 -12.20 9.89
CA VAL A 222 -13.22 -13.22 10.94
C VAL A 222 -13.74 -12.76 12.29
N LYS A 223 -13.50 -11.50 12.68
CA LYS A 223 -13.81 -10.94 14.01
C LYS A 223 -14.99 -9.95 14.00
N GLY A 224 -15.54 -9.64 12.83
CA GLY A 224 -16.65 -8.71 12.70
C GLY A 224 -16.25 -7.24 12.84
N PHE A 225 -17.24 -6.34 12.69
CA PHE A 225 -17.02 -4.90 12.65
C PHE A 225 -16.70 -4.30 14.02
N ALA A 226 -17.26 -4.85 15.11
CA ALA A 226 -17.00 -4.33 16.45
C ALA A 226 -15.51 -4.40 16.83
N GLU A 227 -14.87 -5.56 16.65
CA GLU A 227 -13.44 -5.72 16.91
C GLU A 227 -12.60 -4.93 15.91
N THR A 228 -13.03 -4.84 14.65
CA THR A 228 -12.33 -4.02 13.63
C THR A 228 -12.29 -2.55 14.04
N LYS A 229 -13.41 -1.97 14.47
CA LYS A 229 -13.49 -0.58 14.97
C LYS A 229 -12.61 -0.37 16.19
N ARG A 230 -12.58 -1.32 17.13
CA ARG A 230 -11.72 -1.27 18.31
C ARG A 230 -10.25 -1.22 17.92
N GLN A 231 -9.80 -2.06 17.00
CA GLN A 231 -8.43 -2.05 16.50
C GLN A 231 -8.11 -0.72 15.80
N MET A 232 -9.02 -0.23 14.95
CA MET A 232 -8.84 1.06 14.27
C MET A 232 -8.68 2.21 15.26
N PHE A 233 -9.51 2.22 16.32
CA PHE A 233 -9.43 3.22 17.38
C PHE A 233 -8.09 3.15 18.13
N LEU A 234 -7.64 1.98 18.52
CA LEU A 234 -6.35 1.80 19.20
C LEU A 234 -5.17 2.33 18.37
N TRP A 235 -5.07 1.91 17.11
CA TRP A 235 -3.99 2.33 16.23
C TRP A 235 -4.04 3.84 15.93
N GLY A 236 -5.21 4.38 15.64
CA GLY A 236 -5.37 5.80 15.33
C GLY A 236 -5.20 6.72 16.55
N SER A 237 -5.55 6.25 17.77
CA SER A 237 -5.31 7.01 19.00
C SER A 237 -3.81 7.12 19.32
N VAL A 238 -3.01 6.10 19.00
CA VAL A 238 -1.54 6.15 19.14
C VAL A 238 -0.90 6.97 18.03
N LEU A 239 -1.47 6.97 16.82
CA LEU A 239 -0.99 7.80 15.70
C LEU A 239 -0.98 9.29 16.06
N PHE A 240 -2.01 9.77 16.78
CA PHE A 240 -2.14 11.19 17.13
C PHE A 240 -0.92 11.71 17.89
N PRO A 241 -0.59 11.22 19.11
CA PRO A 241 0.60 11.67 19.82
C PRO A 241 1.90 11.35 19.05
N ALA A 242 1.99 10.21 18.37
CA ALA A 242 3.18 9.85 17.59
C ALA A 242 3.49 10.88 16.50
N SER A 243 2.47 11.43 15.82
CA SER A 243 2.68 12.44 14.80
C SER A 243 3.23 13.76 15.37
N LEU A 244 2.89 14.09 16.64
CA LEU A 244 3.38 15.30 17.29
C LEU A 244 4.83 15.20 17.78
N LEU A 245 5.37 13.98 17.89
CA LEU A 245 6.78 13.77 18.30
C LEU A 245 7.78 14.40 17.32
N LEU A 246 7.45 14.56 16.04
CA LEU A 246 8.30 15.28 15.09
C LEU A 246 8.52 16.74 15.50
N PHE A 247 7.49 17.41 16.06
CA PHE A 247 7.61 18.76 16.60
C PHE A 247 8.42 18.76 17.89
N LEU A 248 8.12 17.86 18.83
CA LEU A 248 8.84 17.78 20.11
C LEU A 248 10.34 17.47 19.93
N HIS A 249 10.67 16.72 18.89
CA HIS A 249 12.08 16.45 18.51
C HIS A 249 12.76 17.64 17.81
N GLY A 250 12.01 18.70 17.45
CA GLY A 250 12.56 19.86 16.75
C GLY A 250 12.75 19.69 15.25
N SER A 251 12.18 18.64 14.64
CA SER A 251 12.30 18.39 13.19
C SER A 251 11.41 19.31 12.36
N VAL A 252 10.32 19.85 12.95
CA VAL A 252 9.32 20.68 12.28
C VAL A 252 8.85 21.80 13.22
N GLY A 253 8.31 22.89 12.65
CA GLY A 253 7.88 24.07 13.41
C GLY A 253 6.41 24.06 13.85
N TYR A 254 5.95 25.19 14.42
CA TYR A 254 4.59 25.35 14.98
C TYR A 254 3.47 25.17 13.94
N VAL A 255 3.70 25.48 12.67
CA VAL A 255 2.71 25.25 11.59
C VAL A 255 2.33 23.76 11.53
N TYR A 256 3.32 22.88 11.57
CA TYR A 256 3.07 21.46 11.63
C TYR A 256 2.31 21.05 12.90
N LEU A 257 2.73 21.56 14.07
CA LEU A 257 2.10 21.24 15.36
C LEU A 257 0.61 21.56 15.34
N ILE A 258 0.25 22.78 14.91
CA ILE A 258 -1.16 23.24 14.88
C ILE A 258 -1.97 22.40 13.90
N VAL A 259 -1.46 22.23 12.67
CA VAL A 259 -2.17 21.49 11.61
C VAL A 259 -2.37 20.04 12.01
N MET A 260 -1.30 19.35 12.44
CA MET A 260 -1.38 17.93 12.79
C MET A 260 -2.07 17.71 14.15
N GLY A 261 -2.01 18.68 15.04
CA GLY A 261 -2.81 18.69 16.28
C GLY A 261 -4.30 18.65 15.98
N ILE A 262 -4.78 19.55 15.11
CA ILE A 262 -6.18 19.58 14.67
C ILE A 262 -6.56 18.31 13.90
N MET A 263 -5.76 17.93 12.91
CA MET A 263 -6.04 16.75 12.09
C MET A 263 -6.05 15.46 12.90
N GLY A 264 -5.11 15.30 13.84
CA GLY A 264 -5.04 14.13 14.71
C GLY A 264 -6.21 14.05 15.68
N LEU A 265 -6.59 15.18 16.30
CA LEU A 265 -7.75 15.24 17.18
C LEU A 265 -9.05 14.88 16.43
N LEU A 266 -9.27 15.47 15.26
CA LEU A 266 -10.43 15.14 14.40
C LEU A 266 -10.42 13.67 13.98
N TYR A 267 -9.25 13.08 13.76
CA TYR A 267 -9.13 11.65 13.43
C TYR A 267 -9.59 10.78 14.60
N VAL A 268 -9.13 11.06 15.82
CA VAL A 268 -9.53 10.33 17.03
C VAL A 268 -11.03 10.49 17.28
N VAL A 269 -11.59 11.71 17.13
CA VAL A 269 -13.04 11.94 17.24
C VAL A 269 -13.82 11.11 16.21
N LEU A 270 -13.38 11.08 14.96
CA LEU A 270 -14.03 10.30 13.90
C LEU A 270 -13.94 8.79 14.17
N LEU A 271 -12.81 8.30 14.69
CA LEU A 271 -12.65 6.91 15.12
C LEU A 271 -13.60 6.56 16.27
N TYR A 272 -13.72 7.44 17.27
CA TYR A 272 -14.65 7.26 18.40
C TYR A 272 -16.11 7.22 17.94
N GLN A 273 -16.51 8.06 17.00
CA GLN A 273 -17.85 8.07 16.41
C GLN A 273 -18.23 6.70 15.81
N GLY A 274 -17.24 5.90 15.39
CA GLY A 274 -17.46 4.56 14.86
C GLY A 274 -18.15 3.62 15.84
N PHE A 275 -17.93 3.75 17.14
CA PHE A 275 -18.59 2.91 18.16
C PHE A 275 -20.11 3.15 18.24
N HIS A 276 -20.57 4.33 17.79
CA HIS A 276 -21.97 4.74 17.82
C HIS A 276 -22.57 4.90 16.42
N ALA A 277 -21.86 4.44 15.39
CA ALA A 277 -22.31 4.56 14.01
C ALA A 277 -23.55 3.69 13.76
N LYS A 278 -24.61 4.29 13.19
CA LYS A 278 -25.82 3.55 12.76
C LYS A 278 -25.59 2.77 11.46
N ASP A 279 -24.74 3.30 10.59
CA ASP A 279 -24.31 2.68 9.34
C ASP A 279 -22.78 2.56 9.35
N ASP A 280 -22.30 1.34 9.56
CA ASP A 280 -20.90 1.00 9.65
C ASP A 280 -20.14 1.22 8.35
N LEU A 281 -20.79 0.97 7.20
CA LEU A 281 -20.16 1.10 5.90
C LEU A 281 -20.02 2.56 5.48
N ALA A 282 -21.04 3.39 5.74
CA ALA A 282 -20.98 4.83 5.52
C ALA A 282 -19.90 5.48 6.39
N TRP A 283 -19.80 5.07 7.66
CA TRP A 283 -18.75 5.54 8.56
C TRP A 283 -17.35 5.08 8.08
N ALA A 284 -17.18 3.82 7.72
CA ALA A 284 -15.90 3.30 7.22
C ALA A 284 -15.45 4.04 5.96
N LYS A 285 -16.38 4.36 5.03
CA LYS A 285 -16.10 5.17 3.84
C LYS A 285 -15.62 6.58 4.20
N LYS A 286 -16.26 7.23 5.17
CA LYS A 286 -15.86 8.55 5.68
C LYS A 286 -14.47 8.50 6.29
N LEU A 287 -14.20 7.49 7.14
CA LEU A 287 -12.90 7.31 7.79
C LEU A 287 -11.80 7.01 6.77
N PHE A 288 -12.06 6.18 5.78
CA PHE A 288 -11.13 5.90 4.68
C PHE A 288 -10.75 7.18 3.93
N GLY A 289 -11.73 8.00 3.55
CA GLY A 289 -11.47 9.29 2.90
C GLY A 289 -10.68 10.24 3.78
N TYR A 290 -11.03 10.33 5.07
CA TYR A 290 -10.32 11.17 6.03
C TYR A 290 -8.86 10.71 6.22
N SER A 291 -8.60 9.42 6.25
CA SER A 291 -7.24 8.88 6.39
C SER A 291 -6.33 9.27 5.21
N ILE A 292 -6.87 9.33 3.98
CA ILE A 292 -6.14 9.82 2.81
C ILE A 292 -5.84 11.32 2.94
N LEU A 293 -6.86 12.09 3.35
CA LEU A 293 -6.70 13.52 3.62
C LEU A 293 -5.64 13.78 4.70
N TYR A 294 -5.68 13.02 5.79
CA TYR A 294 -4.69 13.10 6.87
C TYR A 294 -3.26 12.90 6.35
N LEU A 295 -3.04 11.86 5.56
CA LEU A 295 -1.71 11.57 4.99
C LEU A 295 -1.25 12.68 4.04
N THR A 296 -2.16 13.18 3.20
CA THR A 296 -1.84 14.29 2.28
C THR A 296 -1.47 15.55 3.04
N ILE A 297 -2.26 15.92 4.04
CA ILE A 297 -1.99 17.09 4.89
C ILE A 297 -0.72 16.90 5.71
N PHE A 298 -0.44 15.70 6.22
CA PHE A 298 0.81 15.37 6.89
C PHE A 298 2.03 15.69 6.00
N CYS A 299 2.03 15.22 4.75
CA CYS A 299 3.12 15.49 3.81
C CYS A 299 3.24 16.99 3.48
N VAL A 300 2.12 17.67 3.25
CA VAL A 300 2.11 19.12 2.97
C VAL A 300 2.58 19.91 4.19
N ALA A 301 2.12 19.55 5.40
CA ALA A 301 2.51 20.23 6.65
C ALA A 301 4.01 20.10 6.92
N ILE A 302 4.62 18.96 6.63
CA ILE A 302 6.08 18.77 6.67
C ILE A 302 6.76 19.77 5.74
N VAL A 303 6.36 19.82 4.46
CA VAL A 303 6.98 20.68 3.45
C VAL A 303 6.85 22.16 3.83
N VAL A 304 5.64 22.61 4.17
CA VAL A 304 5.38 24.01 4.52
C VAL A 304 6.09 24.41 5.82
N SER A 305 6.02 23.55 6.83
CA SER A 305 6.65 23.82 8.13
C SER A 305 8.17 23.96 8.03
N THR A 306 8.81 23.10 7.21
CA THR A 306 10.26 23.16 6.99
C THR A 306 10.66 24.47 6.29
N MET A 307 9.85 24.97 5.35
CA MET A 307 10.09 26.23 4.66
C MET A 307 10.00 27.44 5.61
N VAL A 308 9.06 27.43 6.57
CA VAL A 308 8.83 28.54 7.49
C VAL A 308 9.79 28.53 8.68
N TYR A 309 10.26 27.35 9.09
CA TYR A 309 11.09 27.18 10.30
C TYR A 309 12.55 27.62 10.10
N HIS A 310 13.02 27.67 8.86
CA HIS A 310 14.39 28.02 8.52
C HIS A 310 14.55 29.44 7.94
N TYR A 311 13.48 30.24 7.98
CA TYR A 311 13.48 31.67 7.74
C TYR A 311 13.12 32.42 9.02
#